data_1823b738a3e23cdd427cac3d299519a3
#
_entry.id   1823b738a3e23cdd427cac3d299519a3
#
_cell.length_a   1.000
_cell.length_b   1.000
_cell.length_c   1.000
_cell.angle_alpha   90.00
_cell.angle_beta   90.00
_cell.angle_gamma   90.00
#
_symmetry.space_group_name_H-M   'P 1'
#
loop_
_entity.id
_entity.type
_entity.pdbx_description
1 polymer ?
#
loop_
_entity_poly.entity_id
_entity_poly.type
_entity_poly.pdbx_seq_one_letter_code
_entity_poly.pdbx_strand_id
1 'polypeptide(L)'
;MTAVADTSVLIDHLRGDDRARQLVKRATRSGARVVASVLTKVEILAGVRPHEAQATRRLLDRVEWIEVDDELAERAGALAARFVPSHPGIEVVDYVIAASAQRLDAELWTRNVRHFPMFPGLTAPYGP
;
A
#
# COMPACT_ATOMS: atom_id res chain seq x y z
N MET A 1 8.41 14.14 -1.56
CA MET A 1 7.95 12.93 -2.23
C MET A 1 6.99 12.17 -1.32
N THR A 2 5.98 11.59 -1.89
CA THR A 2 5.00 10.78 -1.17
C THR A 2 4.99 9.37 -1.74
N ALA A 3 4.96 8.37 -0.88
CA ALA A 3 4.86 6.97 -1.27
C ALA A 3 3.63 6.34 -0.61
N VAL A 4 2.81 5.66 -1.40
CA VAL A 4 1.72 4.83 -0.90
C VAL A 4 2.25 3.41 -0.75
N ALA A 5 2.24 2.90 0.46
CA ALA A 5 2.66 1.53 0.75
C ALA A 5 1.47 0.58 0.67
N ASP A 6 1.58 -0.41 -0.21
CA ASP A 6 0.64 -1.53 -0.25
C ASP A 6 0.83 -2.42 0.98
N THR A 7 -0.20 -3.15 1.31
CA THR A 7 -0.21 -4.08 2.46
C THR A 7 0.97 -5.04 2.43
N SER A 8 1.36 -5.54 1.25
CA SER A 8 2.48 -6.48 1.11
C SER A 8 3.79 -5.94 1.68
N VAL A 9 4.08 -4.65 1.45
CA VAL A 9 5.31 -4.01 1.91
C VAL A 9 5.27 -3.79 3.43
N LEU A 10 4.14 -3.35 3.96
CA LEU A 10 4.01 -3.11 5.40
C LEU A 10 4.05 -4.41 6.20
N ILE A 11 3.47 -5.49 5.68
CA ILE A 11 3.56 -6.81 6.30
C ILE A 11 5.00 -7.32 6.30
N ASP A 12 5.74 -7.16 5.20
CA ASP A 12 7.16 -7.51 5.16
C ASP A 12 7.95 -6.74 6.21
N HIS A 13 7.67 -5.44 6.35
CA HIS A 13 8.29 -4.61 7.37
C HIS A 13 8.02 -5.16 8.78
N LEU A 14 6.78 -5.52 9.08
CA LEU A 14 6.41 -6.07 10.38
C LEU A 14 7.07 -7.41 10.66
N ARG A 15 7.27 -8.23 9.63
CA ARG A 15 7.87 -9.55 9.77
C ARG A 15 9.38 -9.54 9.74
N GLY A 16 10.00 -8.37 9.74
CA GLY A 16 11.43 -8.22 9.87
C GLY A 16 12.21 -8.35 8.57
N ASP A 17 11.57 -8.19 7.43
CA ASP A 17 12.28 -8.15 6.16
C ASP A 17 13.16 -6.90 6.11
N ASP A 18 14.46 -7.10 6.07
CA ASP A 18 15.43 -6.00 6.10
C ASP A 18 15.28 -5.04 4.93
N ARG A 19 14.88 -5.54 3.76
CA ARG A 19 14.71 -4.71 2.56
C ARG A 19 13.53 -3.76 2.72
N ALA A 20 12.41 -4.26 3.26
CA ALA A 20 11.24 -3.44 3.55
C ALA A 20 11.56 -2.39 4.63
N ARG A 21 12.27 -2.79 5.67
CA ARG A 21 12.69 -1.89 6.76
C ARG A 21 13.63 -0.79 6.25
N GLN A 22 14.59 -1.15 5.40
CA GLN A 22 15.50 -0.18 4.81
C GLN A 22 14.78 0.80 3.88
N LEU A 23 13.81 0.33 3.12
CA LEU A 23 13.00 1.18 2.25
C LEU A 23 12.30 2.27 3.06
N VAL A 24 11.58 1.89 4.10
CA VAL A 24 10.85 2.81 4.97
C VAL A 24 11.81 3.77 5.67
N LYS A 25 12.92 3.25 6.17
CA LYS A 25 13.92 4.04 6.88
C LYS A 25 14.55 5.11 5.99
N ARG A 26 14.94 4.74 4.77
CA ARG A 26 15.52 5.70 3.80
C ARG A 26 14.51 6.78 3.42
N ALA A 27 13.26 6.39 3.18
CA ALA A 27 12.20 7.34 2.86
C ALA A 27 12.00 8.34 4.00
N THR A 28 11.91 7.85 5.23
CA THR A 28 11.74 8.69 6.41
C THR A 28 12.91 9.67 6.58
N ARG A 29 14.15 9.20 6.38
CA ARG A 29 15.34 10.04 6.47
C ARG A 29 15.39 11.13 5.41
N SER A 30 14.87 10.86 4.22
CA SER A 30 14.83 11.84 3.13
C SER A 30 13.68 12.83 3.23
N GLY A 31 12.83 12.71 4.26
CA GLY A 31 11.66 13.56 4.45
C GLY A 31 10.45 13.17 3.62
N ALA A 32 10.47 11.99 3.01
CA ALA A 32 9.32 11.49 2.26
C ALA A 32 8.16 11.13 3.18
N ARG A 33 6.94 11.36 2.71
CA ARG A 33 5.72 10.91 3.38
C ARG A 33 5.44 9.47 2.99
N VAL A 34 5.33 8.59 3.97
CA VAL A 34 4.88 7.22 3.76
C VAL A 34 3.43 7.13 4.24
N VAL A 35 2.54 6.85 3.32
CA VAL A 35 1.10 6.82 3.57
C VAL A 35 0.53 5.47 3.17
N ALA A 36 -0.63 5.12 3.71
CA ALA A 36 -1.31 3.89 3.35
C ALA A 36 -2.82 4.04 3.53
N SER A 37 -3.57 3.24 2.78
CA SER A 37 -5.02 3.21 2.89
C SER A 37 -5.47 2.64 4.24
N VAL A 38 -6.56 3.17 4.78
CA VAL A 38 -7.21 2.56 5.96
C VAL A 38 -7.61 1.11 5.71
N LEU A 39 -7.83 0.71 4.46
CA LEU A 39 -8.10 -0.68 4.11
C LEU A 39 -6.87 -1.57 4.37
N THR A 40 -5.68 -1.03 4.13
CA THR A 40 -4.44 -1.71 4.50
C THR A 40 -4.36 -1.91 6.01
N LYS A 41 -4.80 -0.94 6.79
CA LYS A 41 -4.88 -1.09 8.26
C LYS A 41 -5.76 -2.27 8.64
N VAL A 42 -6.92 -2.41 7.99
CA VAL A 42 -7.82 -3.55 8.24
C VAL A 42 -7.10 -4.88 7.97
N GLU A 43 -6.41 -4.98 6.85
CA GLU A 43 -5.69 -6.20 6.48
C GLU A 43 -4.57 -6.53 7.47
N ILE A 44 -3.83 -5.52 7.90
CA ILE A 44 -2.76 -5.71 8.89
C ILE A 44 -3.34 -6.20 10.22
N LEU A 45 -4.39 -5.54 10.70
CA LEU A 45 -5.00 -5.91 11.98
C LEU A 45 -5.66 -7.29 11.92
N ALA A 46 -6.23 -7.67 10.78
CA ALA A 46 -6.85 -8.99 10.62
C ALA A 46 -5.84 -10.13 10.73
N GLY A 47 -4.58 -9.88 10.35
CA GLY A 47 -3.53 -10.90 10.37
C GLY A 47 -2.53 -10.81 11.52
N VAL A 48 -2.71 -9.88 12.46
CA VAL A 48 -1.75 -9.69 13.55
C VAL A 48 -1.71 -10.90 14.48
N ARG A 49 -0.50 -11.34 14.80
CA ARG A 49 -0.25 -12.43 15.76
C ARG A 49 0.01 -11.82 17.15
N PRO A 50 -0.27 -12.58 18.26
CA PRO A 50 -0.09 -12.02 19.61
C PRO A 50 1.30 -11.43 19.88
N HIS A 51 2.35 -12.11 19.42
CA HIS A 51 3.73 -11.62 19.62
C HIS A 51 4.10 -10.43 18.73
N GLU A 52 3.26 -10.12 17.74
CA GLU A 52 3.45 -8.98 16.84
C GLU A 52 2.69 -7.72 17.25
N ALA A 53 1.84 -7.83 18.27
CA ALA A 53 0.90 -6.77 18.63
C ALA A 53 1.58 -5.43 18.91
N GLN A 54 2.69 -5.44 19.65
CA GLN A 54 3.39 -4.22 20.02
C GLN A 54 4.10 -3.58 18.81
N ALA A 55 4.77 -4.36 17.98
CA ALA A 55 5.41 -3.87 16.77
C ALA A 55 4.37 -3.35 15.78
N THR A 56 3.24 -4.04 15.66
CA THR A 56 2.12 -3.61 14.83
C THR A 56 1.60 -2.25 15.28
N ARG A 57 1.38 -2.08 16.58
CA ARG A 57 0.91 -0.79 17.11
C ARG A 57 1.89 0.34 16.79
N ARG A 58 3.17 0.10 16.93
CA ARG A 58 4.18 1.10 16.60
C ARG A 58 4.16 1.49 15.12
N LEU A 59 3.98 0.50 14.24
CA LEU A 59 3.88 0.79 12.81
C LEU A 59 2.61 1.60 12.50
N LEU A 60 1.47 1.19 13.06
CA LEU A 60 0.20 1.88 12.82
C LEU A 60 0.24 3.33 13.29
N ASP A 61 1.01 3.63 14.32
CA ASP A 61 1.14 5.00 14.86
C ASP A 61 2.09 5.87 14.02
N ARG A 62 2.93 5.29 13.16
CA ARG A 62 3.90 6.02 12.33
C ARG A 62 3.39 6.31 10.93
N VAL A 63 2.51 5.47 10.40
CA VAL A 63 2.00 5.62 9.04
C VAL A 63 0.91 6.68 9.02
N GLU A 64 0.93 7.52 8.00
CA GLU A 64 -0.17 8.44 7.72
C GLU A 64 -1.26 7.67 6.97
N TRP A 65 -2.46 7.65 7.50
CA TRP A 65 -3.55 6.85 6.93
C TRP A 65 -4.43 7.69 6.03
N ILE A 66 -4.77 7.13 4.85
CA ILE A 66 -5.65 7.75 3.88
C ILE A 66 -7.04 7.14 4.04
N GLU A 67 -8.02 7.98 4.33
CA GLU A 67 -9.41 7.55 4.42
C GLU A 67 -9.99 7.29 3.03
N VAL A 68 -10.96 6.40 2.96
CA VAL A 68 -11.72 6.16 1.73
C VAL A 68 -12.95 7.05 1.76
N ASP A 69 -12.86 8.19 1.10
CA ASP A 69 -14.00 9.08 0.94
C ASP A 69 -14.78 8.74 -0.33
N ASP A 70 -15.87 9.46 -0.57
CA ASP A 70 -16.74 9.20 -1.72
C ASP A 70 -16.00 9.40 -3.05
N GLU A 71 -15.21 10.47 -3.17
CA GLU A 71 -14.43 10.73 -4.39
C GLU A 71 -13.46 9.59 -4.66
N LEU A 72 -12.75 9.12 -3.64
CA LEU A 72 -11.79 8.03 -3.80
C LEU A 72 -12.49 6.74 -4.20
N ALA A 73 -13.66 6.47 -3.62
CA ALA A 73 -14.46 5.30 -3.99
C ALA A 73 -14.87 5.36 -5.46
N GLU A 74 -15.27 6.51 -5.95
CA GLU A 74 -15.63 6.67 -7.37
C GLU A 74 -14.43 6.48 -8.28
N ARG A 75 -13.26 7.00 -7.92
CA ARG A 75 -12.02 6.77 -8.68
C ARG A 75 -11.66 5.29 -8.73
N ALA A 76 -11.72 4.62 -7.59
CA ALA A 76 -11.43 3.19 -7.50
C ALA A 76 -12.42 2.36 -8.33
N GLY A 77 -13.70 2.73 -8.27
CA GLY A 77 -14.75 2.08 -9.07
C GLY A 77 -14.53 2.23 -10.57
N ALA A 78 -14.09 3.41 -11.02
CA ALA A 78 -13.78 3.63 -12.43
C ALA A 78 -12.59 2.78 -12.89
N LEU A 79 -11.56 2.65 -12.06
CA LEU A 79 -10.43 1.76 -12.35
C LEU A 79 -10.89 0.31 -12.42
N ALA A 80 -11.69 -0.14 -11.46
CA ALA A 80 -12.21 -1.50 -11.45
C ALA A 80 -13.04 -1.80 -12.69
N ALA A 81 -13.93 -0.90 -13.09
CA ALA A 81 -14.75 -1.07 -14.28
C ALA A 81 -13.89 -1.25 -15.54
N ARG A 82 -12.75 -0.57 -15.61
CA ARG A 82 -11.84 -0.65 -16.74
C ARG A 82 -11.03 -1.95 -16.77
N PHE A 83 -10.55 -2.41 -15.62
CA PHE A 83 -9.56 -3.50 -15.56
C PHE A 83 -10.13 -4.87 -15.18
N VAL A 84 -11.27 -4.93 -14.50
CA VAL A 84 -11.88 -6.22 -14.11
C VAL A 84 -12.05 -7.18 -15.28
N PRO A 85 -12.54 -6.75 -16.46
CA PRO A 85 -12.75 -7.71 -17.56
C PRO A 85 -11.48 -8.39 -18.05
N SER A 86 -10.33 -7.72 -18.00
CA SER A 86 -9.07 -8.24 -18.51
C SER A 86 -8.12 -8.74 -17.43
N HIS A 87 -8.35 -8.37 -16.17
CA HIS A 87 -7.47 -8.68 -15.06
C HIS A 87 -8.27 -9.24 -13.88
N PRO A 88 -8.82 -10.46 -14.02
CA PRO A 88 -9.51 -11.10 -12.89
C PRO A 88 -8.49 -11.40 -11.78
N GLY A 89 -8.90 -11.28 -10.54
CA GLY A 89 -8.03 -11.53 -9.40
C GLY A 89 -7.50 -10.27 -8.73
N ILE A 90 -7.69 -9.09 -9.33
CA ILE A 90 -7.42 -7.83 -8.65
C ILE A 90 -8.60 -7.54 -7.72
N GLU A 91 -8.29 -7.26 -6.46
CA GLU A 91 -9.31 -7.06 -5.44
C GLU A 91 -9.68 -5.59 -5.27
N VAL A 92 -10.80 -5.35 -4.59
CA VAL A 92 -11.28 -3.98 -4.33
C VAL A 92 -10.21 -3.13 -3.61
N VAL A 93 -9.51 -3.74 -2.65
CA VAL A 93 -8.45 -3.04 -1.90
C VAL A 93 -7.36 -2.53 -2.84
N ASP A 94 -6.96 -3.33 -3.84
CA ASP A 94 -5.95 -2.93 -4.81
C ASP A 94 -6.39 -1.70 -5.62
N TYR A 95 -7.65 -1.66 -6.03
CA TYR A 95 -8.18 -0.50 -6.76
C TYR A 95 -8.21 0.76 -5.89
N VAL A 96 -8.52 0.61 -4.61
CA VAL A 96 -8.51 1.74 -3.68
C VAL A 96 -7.09 2.25 -3.45
N ILE A 97 -6.13 1.34 -3.31
CA ILE A 97 -4.71 1.70 -3.18
C ILE A 97 -4.23 2.42 -4.45
N ALA A 98 -4.56 1.89 -5.62
CA ALA A 98 -4.20 2.51 -6.90
C ALA A 98 -4.78 3.92 -7.02
N ALA A 99 -6.06 4.09 -6.72
CA ALA A 99 -6.72 5.38 -6.76
C ALA A 99 -6.08 6.37 -5.79
N SER A 100 -5.69 5.91 -4.60
CA SER A 100 -5.00 6.73 -3.61
C SER A 100 -3.66 7.25 -4.15
N ALA A 101 -2.87 6.37 -4.76
CA ALA A 101 -1.58 6.76 -5.33
C ALA A 101 -1.75 7.77 -6.47
N GLN A 102 -2.75 7.57 -7.34
CA GLN A 102 -3.03 8.51 -8.42
C GLN A 102 -3.46 9.87 -7.90
N ARG A 103 -4.38 9.91 -6.94
CA ARG A 103 -4.89 11.16 -6.36
C ARG A 103 -3.79 11.98 -5.71
N LEU A 104 -2.84 11.32 -5.05
CA LEU A 104 -1.73 11.97 -4.37
C LEU A 104 -0.52 12.23 -5.28
N ASP A 105 -0.57 11.78 -6.53
CA ASP A 105 0.58 11.77 -7.42
C ASP A 105 1.79 11.13 -6.72
N ALA A 106 1.54 10.00 -6.08
CA ALA A 106 2.50 9.32 -5.22
C ALA A 106 3.14 8.12 -5.92
N GLU A 107 4.33 7.78 -5.48
CA GLU A 107 4.95 6.50 -5.80
C GLU A 107 4.14 5.37 -5.15
N LEU A 108 4.01 4.25 -5.83
CA LEU A 108 3.36 3.06 -5.26
C LEU A 108 4.42 2.00 -4.91
N TRP A 109 4.42 1.58 -3.66
CA TRP A 109 5.29 0.51 -3.19
C TRP A 109 4.47 -0.77 -3.02
N THR A 110 4.68 -1.74 -3.89
CA THR A 110 4.02 -3.05 -3.83
C THR A 110 4.94 -4.15 -4.34
N ARG A 111 4.80 -5.33 -3.77
CA ARG A 111 5.41 -6.55 -4.32
C ARG A 111 4.48 -7.23 -5.33
N ASN A 112 3.20 -6.87 -5.31
CA ASN A 112 2.18 -7.48 -6.17
C ASN A 112 1.97 -6.64 -7.43
N VAL A 113 3.04 -6.41 -8.18
CA VAL A 113 3.03 -5.53 -9.36
C VAL A 113 1.93 -5.90 -10.36
N ARG A 114 1.64 -7.21 -10.50
CA ARG A 114 0.60 -7.69 -11.40
C ARG A 114 -0.81 -7.22 -11.05
N HIS A 115 -1.04 -6.82 -9.81
CA HIS A 115 -2.34 -6.29 -9.37
C HIS A 115 -2.53 -4.82 -9.73
N PHE A 116 -1.51 -4.19 -10.31
CA PHE A 116 -1.53 -2.74 -10.60
C PHE A 116 -1.20 -2.45 -12.06
N PRO A 117 -1.96 -3.04 -13.02
CA PRO A 117 -1.71 -2.80 -14.46
C PRO A 117 -1.94 -1.34 -14.87
N MET A 118 -2.65 -0.54 -14.03
CA MET A 118 -2.89 0.87 -14.28
C MET A 118 -1.64 1.73 -14.08
N PHE A 119 -0.52 1.16 -13.62
CA PHE A 119 0.77 1.85 -13.48
C PHE A 119 1.79 1.23 -14.44
N PRO A 120 1.86 1.70 -15.69
CA PRO A 120 2.83 1.17 -16.66
C PRO A 120 4.25 1.34 -16.15
N GLY A 121 5.07 0.30 -16.29
CA GLY A 121 6.46 0.36 -15.85
C GLY A 121 6.68 0.22 -14.35
N LEU A 122 5.64 -0.07 -13.58
CA LEU A 122 5.77 -0.27 -12.14
C LEU A 122 6.69 -1.46 -11.84
N THR A 123 7.64 -1.25 -10.94
CA THR A 123 8.51 -2.30 -10.43
C THR A 123 8.39 -2.39 -8.92
N ALA A 124 8.66 -3.58 -8.38
CA ALA A 124 8.71 -3.75 -6.92
C ALA A 124 9.85 -2.90 -6.34
N PRO A 125 9.67 -2.34 -5.15
CA PRO A 125 10.66 -1.45 -4.54
C PRO A 125 11.92 -2.19 -4.05
N TYR A 126 11.87 -3.51 -3.98
CA TYR A 126 13.02 -4.36 -3.66
C TYR A 126 12.82 -5.73 -4.30
N GLY A 127 13.89 -6.48 -4.45
CA GLY A 127 13.88 -7.78 -5.12
C GLY A 127 13.16 -8.89 -4.36
N PRO A 128 13.01 -10.03 -4.99
CA PRO A 128 12.32 -11.18 -4.39
C PRO A 128 13.07 -11.75 -3.20
#